data_32a6c80a68033d163ce07f53d11742d4
#
_entry.id   32a6c80a68033d163ce07f53d11742d4
#
_cell.length_a   1.000
_cell.length_b   1.000
_cell.length_c   1.000
_cell.angle_alpha   90.00
_cell.angle_beta   90.00
_cell.angle_gamma   90.00
#
_symmetry.space_group_name_H-M   'P 1'
#
loop_
_entity.id
_entity.type
_entity.pdbx_description
1 polymer ?
#
loop_
_entity_poly.entity_id
_entity_poly.type
_entity_poly.pdbx_seq_one_letter_code
_entity_poly.pdbx_strand_id
1 'polypeptide(L)'
;MRYINGWVESLSSTSMGGGFFYQRMGYMKKTGFYIIKDSFFDDMDEPYLKGNKKGNRPHYYCFEDVTSGLYWMIPLSSRIDKYKKIVENKKKAGKPCDIIHIVKLDDDRESAFLIQDMFPITETYVEREYTIAGNHLMLTSEHTVKEIEQKARKVMGMLKRGVKFTPTQPDVMKIIKKLTEK
;
A
#
# COMPACT_ATOMS: atom_id res chain seq x y z
N MET A 1 14.74 -33.45 -0.33
CA MET A 1 13.56 -32.59 -0.46
C MET A 1 12.34 -33.37 0.00
N ARG A 2 11.72 -33.03 1.09
CA ARG A 2 10.44 -33.59 1.52
C ARG A 2 9.42 -32.45 1.58
N TYR A 3 8.33 -32.58 0.85
CA TYR A 3 7.20 -31.66 0.93
C TYR A 3 6.28 -32.15 2.05
N ILE A 4 6.10 -31.31 3.08
CA ILE A 4 5.03 -31.48 4.06
C ILE A 4 4.35 -30.11 4.16
N ASN A 5 3.10 -30.06 3.76
CA ASN A 5 2.17 -28.91 3.92
C ASN A 5 2.61 -27.57 3.34
N GLY A 6 3.13 -27.55 2.11
CA GLY A 6 3.33 -26.29 1.37
C GLY A 6 4.48 -25.38 1.86
N TRP A 7 5.47 -25.91 2.61
CA TRP A 7 6.60 -25.14 3.14
C TRP A 7 7.92 -25.60 2.52
N VAL A 8 8.73 -24.66 2.07
CA VAL A 8 10.11 -24.89 1.67
C VAL A 8 11.02 -24.44 2.81
N GLU A 9 11.66 -25.38 3.52
CA GLU A 9 12.75 -25.09 4.44
C GLU A 9 14.08 -25.02 3.69
N SER A 10 14.72 -23.87 3.70
CA SER A 10 16.15 -23.78 3.37
C SER A 10 16.95 -23.79 4.66
N LEU A 11 17.61 -24.92 4.94
CA LEU A 11 18.55 -25.06 6.04
C LEU A 11 19.91 -24.48 5.63
N SER A 12 20.33 -23.39 6.28
CA SER A 12 21.75 -23.09 6.44
C SER A 12 22.08 -23.04 7.93
N SER A 13 22.80 -24.06 8.40
CA SER A 13 23.31 -24.17 9.75
C SER A 13 24.57 -23.34 9.92
N THR A 14 24.58 -22.38 10.85
CA THR A 14 25.81 -22.00 11.56
C THR A 14 25.45 -21.69 13.00
N SER A 15 25.96 -22.50 13.92
CA SER A 15 25.84 -22.42 15.37
C SER A 15 26.68 -21.28 15.90
N MET A 16 26.08 -20.42 16.76
CA MET A 16 26.68 -19.87 17.99
C MET A 16 25.64 -19.01 18.73
N GLY A 17 25.39 -19.36 19.98
CA GLY A 17 24.67 -18.77 21.09
C GLY A 17 24.10 -17.35 20.96
N GLY A 18 22.81 -17.25 20.93
CA GLY A 18 22.05 -16.00 21.01
C GLY A 18 20.64 -16.25 20.49
N GLY A 19 19.63 -15.92 21.29
CA GLY A 19 18.24 -16.21 20.98
C GLY A 19 17.84 -15.76 19.57
N PHE A 20 17.56 -16.73 18.72
CA PHE A 20 17.06 -16.48 17.38
C PHE A 20 15.62 -15.98 17.49
N PHE A 21 15.43 -14.67 17.36
CA PHE A 21 14.17 -14.14 16.88
C PHE A 21 14.04 -14.54 15.41
N TYR A 22 13.39 -15.66 15.15
CA TYR A 22 12.84 -15.95 13.82
C TYR A 22 11.78 -14.89 13.54
N GLN A 23 12.18 -13.82 12.91
CA GLN A 23 11.23 -12.91 12.29
C GLN A 23 10.62 -13.70 11.13
N ARG A 24 9.45 -14.29 11.36
CA ARG A 24 8.62 -14.88 10.31
C ARG A 24 8.45 -13.79 9.25
N MET A 25 9.12 -13.94 8.11
CA MET A 25 8.76 -13.21 6.90
C MET A 25 7.38 -13.75 6.49
N GLY A 26 6.34 -13.16 7.06
CA GLY A 26 4.97 -13.48 6.72
C GLY A 26 4.65 -12.78 5.42
N TYR A 27 4.22 -13.54 4.41
CA TYR A 27 3.66 -12.99 3.18
C TYR A 27 2.67 -11.88 3.50
N MET A 28 2.83 -10.72 2.85
CA MET A 28 1.87 -9.63 2.97
C MET A 28 0.47 -10.13 2.61
N LYS A 29 -0.47 -9.98 3.53
CA LYS A 29 -1.86 -10.34 3.27
C LYS A 29 -2.52 -9.24 2.44
N LYS A 30 -3.01 -9.58 1.26
CA LYS A 30 -3.82 -8.68 0.44
C LYS A 30 -4.98 -8.14 1.30
N THR A 31 -5.37 -6.90 1.09
CA THR A 31 -6.37 -6.15 1.87
C THR A 31 -5.95 -5.74 3.29
N GLY A 32 -4.72 -6.07 3.70
CA GLY A 32 -4.13 -5.63 4.96
C GLY A 32 -3.58 -4.21 4.91
N PHE A 33 -3.43 -3.63 6.10
CA PHE A 33 -2.81 -2.32 6.28
C PHE A 33 -1.43 -2.48 6.89
N TYR A 34 -0.46 -1.71 6.37
CA TYR A 34 0.95 -1.83 6.72
C TYR A 34 1.59 -0.48 6.98
N ILE A 35 2.62 -0.47 7.80
CA ILE A 35 3.55 0.64 7.93
C ILE A 35 4.75 0.36 7.01
N ILE A 36 5.13 1.36 6.23
CA ILE A 36 6.26 1.31 5.32
C ILE A 36 7.49 1.90 6.02
N LYS A 37 8.65 1.30 5.83
CA LYS A 37 9.91 1.79 6.39
C LYS A 37 10.23 3.19 5.90
N ASP A 38 10.75 4.04 6.77
CA ASP A 38 11.17 5.40 6.39
C ASP A 38 12.26 5.36 5.31
N SER A 39 13.14 4.34 5.32
CA SER A 39 14.15 4.13 4.29
C SER A 39 13.58 4.02 2.86
N PHE A 40 12.33 3.57 2.69
CA PHE A 40 11.69 3.59 1.37
C PHE A 40 11.58 5.01 0.82
N PHE A 41 11.14 5.94 1.64
CA PHE A 41 10.92 7.32 1.21
C PHE A 41 12.26 8.03 0.92
N ASP A 42 13.29 7.70 1.70
CA ASP A 42 14.65 8.21 1.50
C ASP A 42 15.29 7.61 0.22
N ASP A 43 15.20 6.29 0.05
CA ASP A 43 15.74 5.59 -1.11
C ASP A 43 15.08 6.01 -2.43
N MET A 44 13.77 6.26 -2.42
CA MET A 44 13.07 6.68 -3.64
C MET A 44 13.42 8.09 -4.06
N ASP A 45 13.86 8.96 -3.13
CA ASP A 45 14.24 10.34 -3.41
C ASP A 45 13.20 11.04 -4.31
N GLU A 46 11.94 10.93 -3.89
CA GLU A 46 10.80 11.48 -4.62
C GLU A 46 10.11 12.52 -3.73
N PRO A 47 10.23 13.83 -4.03
CA PRO A 47 9.84 14.91 -3.12
C PRO A 47 8.34 14.95 -2.81
N TYR A 48 7.54 14.32 -3.66
CA TYR A 48 6.08 14.27 -3.49
C TYR A 48 5.57 13.00 -2.82
N LEU A 49 6.44 12.03 -2.55
CA LEU A 49 6.14 10.88 -1.72
C LEU A 49 5.94 11.34 -0.27
N LYS A 50 4.72 11.15 0.23
CA LYS A 50 4.37 11.55 1.59
C LYS A 50 4.79 10.46 2.56
N GLY A 51 5.84 10.70 3.32
CA GLY A 51 6.34 9.78 4.35
C GLY A 51 5.36 9.49 5.49
N ASN A 52 5.81 8.71 6.44
CA ASN A 52 5.01 8.09 7.51
C ASN A 52 4.47 9.02 8.60
N LYS A 53 4.61 10.34 8.55
CA LYS A 53 4.11 11.24 9.62
C LYS A 53 4.35 10.67 11.03
N LYS A 54 5.59 10.67 11.51
CA LYS A 54 5.98 10.11 12.81
C LYS A 54 5.75 8.58 12.94
N GLY A 55 5.92 7.84 11.84
CA GLY A 55 5.92 6.37 11.86
C GLY A 55 4.55 5.70 11.91
N ASN A 56 3.44 6.43 11.81
CA ASN A 56 2.10 5.86 12.04
C ASN A 56 1.10 6.03 10.89
N ARG A 57 1.57 6.23 9.65
CA ARG A 57 0.67 6.33 8.51
C ARG A 57 0.40 4.95 7.92
N PRO A 58 -0.83 4.41 8.02
CA PRO A 58 -1.14 3.14 7.40
C PRO A 58 -1.25 3.28 5.88
N HIS A 59 -0.79 2.25 5.19
CA HIS A 59 -0.91 2.06 3.75
C HIS A 59 -1.65 0.76 3.48
N TYR A 60 -2.65 0.81 2.63
CA TYR A 60 -3.46 -0.35 2.26
C TYR A 60 -2.78 -1.13 1.13
N TYR A 61 -2.55 -2.42 1.34
CA TYR A 61 -2.06 -3.30 0.27
C TYR A 61 -3.22 -3.71 -0.63
N CYS A 62 -3.24 -3.17 -1.84
CA CYS A 62 -4.32 -3.35 -2.78
C CYS A 62 -4.17 -4.61 -3.64
N PHE A 63 -3.05 -4.73 -4.35
CA PHE A 63 -2.74 -5.87 -5.20
C PHE A 63 -1.25 -5.92 -5.57
N GLU A 64 -0.83 -7.10 -6.03
CA GLU A 64 0.46 -7.30 -6.68
C GLU A 64 0.30 -7.10 -8.20
N ASP A 65 1.24 -6.37 -8.79
CA ASP A 65 1.38 -6.31 -10.25
C ASP A 65 2.22 -7.50 -10.71
N VAL A 66 1.55 -8.50 -11.23
CA VAL A 66 2.18 -9.77 -11.66
C VAL A 66 3.28 -9.60 -12.71
N THR A 67 3.28 -8.48 -13.45
CA THR A 67 4.30 -8.20 -14.47
C THR A 67 5.62 -7.77 -13.85
N SER A 68 5.57 -6.98 -12.78
CA SER A 68 6.75 -6.43 -12.11
C SER A 68 7.06 -7.09 -10.76
N GLY A 69 6.13 -7.88 -10.19
CA GLY A 69 6.24 -8.42 -8.84
C GLY A 69 6.17 -7.36 -7.74
N LEU A 70 5.71 -6.14 -8.07
CA LEU A 70 5.63 -5.04 -7.13
C LEU A 70 4.26 -4.97 -6.44
N TYR A 71 4.25 -4.65 -5.16
CA TYR A 71 3.05 -4.49 -4.35
C TYR A 71 2.57 -3.05 -4.40
N TRP A 72 1.31 -2.85 -4.80
CA TRP A 72 0.72 -1.51 -4.89
C TRP A 72 0.04 -1.11 -3.59
N MET A 73 0.53 -0.02 -3.01
CA MET A 73 0.11 0.52 -1.73
C MET A 73 -0.68 1.80 -1.92
N ILE A 74 -1.80 1.93 -1.20
CA ILE A 74 -2.64 3.12 -1.20
C ILE A 74 -2.52 3.82 0.15
N PRO A 75 -2.00 5.06 0.21
CA PRO A 75 -1.93 5.81 1.46
C PRO A 75 -3.33 6.26 1.92
N LEU A 76 -3.53 6.28 3.24
CA LEU A 76 -4.76 6.73 3.85
C LEU A 76 -4.66 8.16 4.38
N SER A 77 -5.82 8.81 4.51
CA SER A 77 -5.93 10.12 5.12
C SER A 77 -7.18 10.24 6.00
N SER A 78 -6.99 10.84 7.17
CA SER A 78 -8.08 11.21 8.10
C SER A 78 -8.72 12.58 7.79
N ARG A 79 -8.27 13.28 6.75
CA ARG A 79 -8.84 14.59 6.34
C ARG A 79 -10.11 14.41 5.52
N ILE A 80 -11.11 13.80 6.10
CA ILE A 80 -12.32 13.33 5.41
C ILE A 80 -13.07 14.46 4.71
N ASP A 81 -13.32 15.58 5.40
CA ASP A 81 -14.08 16.70 4.85
C ASP A 81 -13.48 17.27 3.57
N LYS A 82 -12.12 17.35 3.53
CA LYS A 82 -11.42 17.77 2.31
C LYS A 82 -11.72 16.83 1.15
N TYR A 83 -11.67 15.52 1.39
CA TYR A 83 -11.83 14.53 0.31
C TYR A 83 -13.30 14.32 -0.07
N LYS A 84 -14.25 14.44 0.88
CA LYS A 84 -15.70 14.50 0.58
C LYS A 84 -16.01 15.62 -0.40
N LYS A 85 -15.51 16.83 -0.15
CA LYS A 85 -15.69 17.98 -1.08
C LYS A 85 -15.19 17.69 -2.49
N ILE A 86 -14.02 17.03 -2.63
CA ILE A 86 -13.47 16.67 -3.94
C ILE A 86 -14.38 15.65 -4.65
N VAL A 87 -14.81 14.61 -3.94
CA VAL A 87 -15.71 13.57 -4.48
C VAL A 87 -17.04 14.19 -4.92
N GLU A 88 -17.65 15.04 -4.07
CA GLU A 88 -18.90 15.74 -4.38
C GLU A 88 -18.79 16.66 -5.60
N ASN A 89 -17.70 17.43 -5.70
CA ASN A 89 -17.47 18.31 -6.84
C ASN A 89 -17.36 17.52 -8.14
N LYS A 90 -16.67 16.36 -8.13
CA LYS A 90 -16.62 15.48 -9.30
C LYS A 90 -18.00 14.92 -9.64
N LYS A 91 -18.77 14.48 -8.62
CA LYS A 91 -20.14 13.99 -8.81
C LYS A 91 -21.06 15.06 -9.41
N LYS A 92 -21.00 16.30 -8.90
CA LYS A 92 -21.76 17.45 -9.43
C LYS A 92 -21.39 17.76 -10.90
N ALA A 93 -20.13 17.53 -11.27
CA ALA A 93 -19.66 17.69 -12.65
C ALA A 93 -19.96 16.48 -13.57
N GLY A 94 -20.73 15.49 -13.09
CA GLY A 94 -21.04 14.26 -13.84
C GLY A 94 -19.82 13.37 -14.13
N LYS A 95 -18.72 13.53 -13.36
CA LYS A 95 -17.47 12.78 -13.56
C LYS A 95 -17.30 11.72 -12.48
N PRO A 96 -16.90 10.49 -12.82
CA PRO A 96 -16.57 9.47 -11.83
C PRO A 96 -15.36 9.89 -10.99
N CYS A 97 -15.34 9.47 -9.72
CA CYS A 97 -14.20 9.69 -8.83
C CYS A 97 -13.46 8.37 -8.59
N ASP A 98 -12.54 8.04 -9.49
CA ASP A 98 -11.68 6.84 -9.34
C ASP A 98 -10.45 7.09 -8.46
N ILE A 99 -10.12 8.35 -8.22
CA ILE A 99 -8.87 8.77 -7.56
C ILE A 99 -8.94 8.82 -6.03
N ILE A 100 -10.16 8.78 -5.47
CA ILE A 100 -10.41 8.79 -4.02
C ILE A 100 -11.56 7.82 -3.72
N HIS A 101 -11.42 7.04 -2.65
CA HIS A 101 -12.49 6.21 -2.11
C HIS A 101 -12.59 6.43 -0.60
N ILE A 102 -13.78 6.75 -0.09
CA ILE A 102 -13.99 6.97 1.34
C ILE A 102 -14.67 5.73 1.89
N VAL A 103 -14.08 5.17 2.94
CA VAL A 103 -14.53 3.94 3.60
C VAL A 103 -14.72 4.21 5.09
N LYS A 104 -15.77 3.64 5.64
CA LYS A 104 -15.94 3.50 7.09
C LYS A 104 -15.23 2.20 7.51
N LEU A 105 -14.21 2.31 8.34
CA LEU A 105 -13.46 1.17 8.89
C LEU A 105 -14.22 0.58 10.09
N ASP A 106 -13.80 -0.60 10.55
CA ASP A 106 -14.49 -1.39 11.60
C ASP A 106 -14.65 -0.66 12.94
N ASP A 107 -13.88 0.41 13.18
CA ASP A 107 -13.97 1.26 14.38
C ASP A 107 -14.86 2.49 14.19
N ASP A 108 -15.74 2.46 13.23
CA ASP A 108 -16.64 3.56 12.84
C ASP A 108 -15.93 4.81 12.28
N ARG A 109 -14.60 4.81 12.19
CA ARG A 109 -13.84 5.93 11.61
C ARG A 109 -13.86 5.90 10.10
N GLU A 110 -14.17 7.05 9.50
CA GLU A 110 -14.00 7.20 8.06
C GLU A 110 -12.54 7.41 7.69
N SER A 111 -12.11 6.77 6.62
CA SER A 111 -10.78 6.95 6.03
C SER A 111 -10.88 7.18 4.54
N ALA A 112 -10.09 8.12 4.02
CA ALA A 112 -9.99 8.36 2.59
C ALA A 112 -8.79 7.60 2.02
N PHE A 113 -9.05 6.67 1.12
CA PHE A 113 -8.06 5.96 0.32
C PHE A 113 -7.65 6.87 -0.84
N LEU A 114 -6.40 7.31 -0.83
CA LEU A 114 -5.85 8.24 -1.83
C LEU A 114 -5.30 7.44 -3.01
N ILE A 115 -6.18 6.91 -3.84
CA ILE A 115 -5.81 6.05 -4.97
C ILE A 115 -4.91 6.80 -5.95
N GLN A 116 -5.11 8.11 -6.13
CA GLN A 116 -4.23 8.95 -6.95
C GLN A 116 -2.78 8.99 -6.45
N ASP A 117 -2.57 8.83 -5.15
CA ASP A 117 -1.24 8.90 -4.50
C ASP A 117 -0.65 7.50 -4.27
N MET A 118 -1.23 6.45 -4.87
CA MET A 118 -0.73 5.07 -4.76
C MET A 118 0.67 4.92 -5.37
N PHE A 119 1.44 4.01 -4.80
CA PHE A 119 2.81 3.76 -5.25
C PHE A 119 3.19 2.28 -5.07
N PRO A 120 4.14 1.78 -5.89
CA PRO A 120 4.62 0.42 -5.76
C PRO A 120 5.74 0.32 -4.71
N ILE A 121 5.84 -0.85 -4.06
CA ILE A 121 6.96 -1.22 -3.17
C ILE A 121 7.37 -2.66 -3.42
N THR A 122 8.53 -3.05 -2.85
CA THR A 122 8.86 -4.46 -2.58
C THR A 122 8.57 -4.78 -1.12
N GLU A 123 8.40 -6.06 -0.79
CA GLU A 123 8.12 -6.52 0.58
C GLU A 123 9.21 -6.10 1.57
N THR A 124 10.44 -5.95 1.12
CA THR A 124 11.59 -5.53 1.94
C THR A 124 11.41 -4.17 2.60
N TYR A 125 10.55 -3.31 2.04
CA TYR A 125 10.22 -2.00 2.57
C TYR A 125 9.03 -1.99 3.53
N VAL A 126 8.40 -3.12 3.78
CA VAL A 126 7.37 -3.23 4.81
C VAL A 126 8.05 -3.29 6.18
N GLU A 127 7.64 -2.41 7.09
CA GLU A 127 8.14 -2.39 8.46
C GLU A 127 7.37 -3.38 9.33
N ARG A 128 6.04 -3.28 9.31
CA ARG A 128 5.15 -4.10 10.13
C ARG A 128 3.70 -4.00 9.67
N GLU A 129 2.88 -4.92 10.14
CA GLU A 129 1.42 -4.81 10.07
C GLU A 129 0.95 -3.58 10.85
N TYR A 130 -0.06 -2.89 10.34
CA TYR A 130 -0.75 -1.86 11.11
C TYR A 130 -1.83 -2.53 11.95
N THR A 131 -1.75 -2.35 13.27
CA THR A 131 -2.64 -3.02 14.21
C THR A 131 -3.53 -2.03 14.96
N ILE A 132 -4.76 -2.47 15.26
CA ILE A 132 -5.69 -1.80 16.17
C ILE A 132 -6.02 -2.78 17.30
N ALA A 133 -5.85 -2.37 18.55
CA ALA A 133 -6.01 -3.24 19.72
C ALA A 133 -5.25 -4.58 19.60
N GLY A 134 -4.04 -4.55 19.01
CA GLY A 134 -3.19 -5.72 18.83
C GLY A 134 -3.54 -6.62 17.62
N ASN A 135 -4.63 -6.36 16.92
CA ASN A 135 -5.06 -7.13 15.75
C ASN A 135 -4.66 -6.42 14.45
N HIS A 136 -4.16 -7.19 13.47
CA HIS A 136 -3.87 -6.65 12.14
C HIS A 136 -5.13 -6.09 11.51
N LEU A 137 -5.12 -4.81 11.12
CA LEU A 137 -6.25 -4.21 10.43
C LEU A 137 -6.35 -4.75 9.02
N MET A 138 -7.52 -5.28 8.68
CA MET A 138 -7.85 -5.82 7.36
C MET A 138 -9.13 -5.17 6.83
N LEU A 139 -9.20 -4.94 5.53
CA LEU A 139 -10.47 -4.56 4.89
C LEU A 139 -11.22 -5.84 4.52
N THR A 140 -12.34 -6.10 5.18
CA THR A 140 -13.08 -7.36 5.11
C THR A 140 -14.25 -7.35 4.13
N SER A 141 -14.80 -6.18 3.80
CA SER A 141 -15.91 -6.03 2.85
C SER A 141 -15.45 -6.36 1.43
N GLU A 142 -15.82 -7.50 0.91
CA GLU A 142 -15.49 -7.92 -0.47
C GLU A 142 -15.95 -6.91 -1.54
N HIS A 143 -17.12 -6.31 -1.35
CA HIS A 143 -17.65 -5.29 -2.26
C HIS A 143 -16.69 -4.08 -2.31
N THR A 144 -16.32 -3.56 -1.14
CA THR A 144 -15.41 -2.42 -1.02
C THR A 144 -14.02 -2.73 -1.57
N VAL A 145 -13.49 -3.92 -1.29
CA VAL A 145 -12.22 -4.42 -1.84
C VAL A 145 -12.25 -4.40 -3.36
N LYS A 146 -13.30 -4.96 -3.98
CA LYS A 146 -13.45 -5.00 -5.44
C LYS A 146 -13.54 -3.60 -6.05
N GLU A 147 -14.30 -2.69 -5.44
CA GLU A 147 -14.41 -1.31 -5.91
C GLU A 147 -13.05 -0.57 -5.85
N ILE A 148 -12.32 -0.69 -4.73
CA ILE A 148 -11.01 -0.07 -4.59
C ILE A 148 -10.04 -0.64 -5.62
N GLU A 149 -10.00 -1.97 -5.78
CA GLU A 149 -9.09 -2.62 -6.73
C GLU A 149 -9.39 -2.21 -8.18
N GLN A 150 -10.64 -2.14 -8.60
CA GLN A 150 -11.03 -1.69 -9.94
C GLN A 150 -10.57 -0.26 -10.20
N LYS A 151 -10.83 0.66 -9.26
CA LYS A 151 -10.36 2.05 -9.35
C LYS A 151 -8.85 2.14 -9.39
N ALA A 152 -8.17 1.38 -8.52
CA ALA A 152 -6.71 1.38 -8.41
C ALA A 152 -6.05 0.84 -9.70
N ARG A 153 -6.54 -0.24 -10.30
CA ARG A 153 -6.02 -0.76 -11.58
C ARG A 153 -6.16 0.26 -12.71
N LYS A 154 -7.30 0.96 -12.77
CA LYS A 154 -7.53 2.04 -13.76
C LYS A 154 -6.56 3.20 -13.54
N VAL A 155 -6.40 3.65 -12.29
CA VAL A 155 -5.48 4.73 -11.92
C VAL A 155 -4.03 4.31 -12.18
N MET A 156 -3.60 3.09 -11.80
CA MET A 156 -2.29 2.55 -12.10
C MET A 156 -1.96 2.63 -13.60
N GLY A 157 -2.89 2.22 -14.45
CA GLY A 157 -2.69 2.31 -15.90
C GLY A 157 -2.50 3.75 -16.40
N MET A 158 -3.11 4.74 -15.76
CA MET A 158 -2.90 6.16 -16.06
C MET A 158 -1.55 6.65 -15.53
N LEU A 159 -1.20 6.31 -14.29
CA LEU A 159 0.08 6.65 -13.68
C LEU A 159 1.27 6.12 -14.49
N LYS A 160 1.20 4.87 -14.93
CA LYS A 160 2.23 4.25 -15.80
C LYS A 160 2.39 4.96 -17.16
N ARG A 161 1.37 5.68 -17.63
CA ARG A 161 1.44 6.53 -18.82
C ARG A 161 1.83 7.97 -18.53
N GLY A 162 2.25 8.30 -17.31
CA GLY A 162 2.69 9.62 -16.90
C GLY A 162 1.56 10.63 -16.61
N VAL A 163 0.31 10.16 -16.47
CA VAL A 163 -0.80 11.05 -16.09
C VAL A 163 -0.62 11.49 -14.64
N LYS A 164 -0.66 12.80 -14.41
CA LYS A 164 -0.64 13.41 -13.07
C LYS A 164 -2.02 13.94 -12.73
N PHE A 165 -2.58 13.51 -11.60
CA PHE A 165 -3.86 13.98 -11.08
C PHE A 165 -3.73 15.24 -10.22
N THR A 166 -2.54 15.48 -9.68
CA THR A 166 -2.20 16.68 -8.90
C THR A 166 -0.79 17.16 -9.26
N PRO A 167 -0.50 18.49 -9.12
CA PRO A 167 0.85 19.02 -9.38
C PRO A 167 1.94 18.40 -8.48
N THR A 168 1.55 17.93 -7.29
CA THR A 168 2.45 17.37 -6.28
C THR A 168 2.33 15.85 -6.21
N GLN A 169 2.12 15.19 -7.35
CA GLN A 169 2.02 13.74 -7.42
C GLN A 169 3.39 13.11 -7.65
N PRO A 170 3.73 12.01 -6.91
CA PRO A 170 4.95 11.27 -7.12
C PRO A 170 5.11 10.76 -8.56
N ASP A 171 6.34 10.70 -9.04
CA ASP A 171 6.67 10.04 -10.29
C ASP A 171 6.77 8.53 -10.07
N VAL A 172 5.66 7.85 -10.34
CA VAL A 172 5.55 6.40 -10.17
C VAL A 172 6.51 5.63 -11.08
N MET A 173 6.81 6.14 -12.29
CA MET A 173 7.74 5.47 -13.19
C MET A 173 9.18 5.54 -12.69
N LYS A 174 9.58 6.66 -12.07
CA LYS A 174 10.86 6.79 -11.37
C LYS A 174 10.98 5.77 -10.22
N ILE A 175 9.90 5.59 -9.46
CA ILE A 175 9.85 4.61 -8.35
C ILE A 175 9.99 3.18 -8.89
N ILE A 176 9.19 2.80 -9.89
CA ILE A 176 9.27 1.47 -10.52
C ILE A 176 10.70 1.19 -10.98
N LYS A 177 11.30 2.13 -11.72
CA LYS A 177 12.67 1.98 -12.24
C LYS A 177 13.67 1.69 -11.10
N LYS A 178 13.64 2.49 -10.03
CA LYS A 178 14.53 2.29 -8.87
C LYS A 178 14.32 0.95 -8.16
N LEU A 179 13.10 0.42 -8.14
CA LEU A 179 12.79 -0.86 -7.49
C LEU A 179 13.18 -2.07 -8.35
N THR A 180 13.22 -1.93 -9.68
CA THR A 180 13.48 -3.04 -10.61
C THR A 180 14.94 -3.10 -11.09
N GLU A 181 15.70 -2.03 -10.91
CA GLU A 181 17.13 -1.96 -11.31
C GLU A 181 18.11 -2.35 -10.18
N LYS A 182 17.61 -2.89 -9.06
CA LYS A 182 18.46 -3.35 -7.94
C LYS A 182 18.87 -4.81 -8.07
#